data_8f2090c3801a200e2aea1332129792a1
#
_entry.id   8f2090c3801a200e2aea1332129792a1
#
_cell.length_a   1.000
_cell.length_b   1.000
_cell.length_c   1.000
_cell.angle_alpha   90.00
_cell.angle_beta   90.00
_cell.angle_gamma   90.00
#
_symmetry.space_group_name_H-M   'P 1'
#
loop_
_entity.id
_entity.type
_entity.pdbx_description
1 polymer ?
#
loop_
_entity_poly.entity_id
_entity_poly.type
_entity_poly.pdbx_seq_one_letter_code
_entity_poly.pdbx_strand_id
1 'polypeptide(L)'
;MNPYHYTECGLDNIIIEADLIAIDDQGEEIVTIPAIGQLHNTIAQGLISQENTLSGTEIRFLRTEMGMTQAELALLLHRDTQTVGRWERGEVALDATQDIFIRQLVAEKLKLELEKSPL
;
A
#
# COMPACT_ATOMS: atom_id res chain seq x y z
N MET A 1 5.92 20.69 14.71
CA MET A 1 5.40 19.91 13.58
C MET A 1 4.15 19.16 13.99
N ASN A 2 3.13 19.23 13.15
CA ASN A 2 1.86 18.57 13.42
C ASN A 2 1.70 17.40 12.45
N PRO A 3 1.77 16.17 12.91
CA PRO A 3 1.55 15.04 12.03
C PRO A 3 0.09 14.97 11.55
N TYR A 4 -0.12 14.46 10.38
CA TYR A 4 -1.44 14.25 9.81
C TYR A 4 -1.66 12.77 9.59
N HIS A 5 -2.75 12.26 10.17
CA HIS A 5 -3.09 10.85 10.04
C HIS A 5 -3.82 10.62 8.71
N TYR A 6 -3.11 10.05 7.74
CA TYR A 6 -3.62 9.85 6.39
C TYR A 6 -4.38 8.53 6.31
N THR A 7 -5.70 8.60 6.12
CA THR A 7 -6.56 7.41 6.06
C THR A 7 -7.23 7.23 4.71
N GLU A 8 -7.11 8.20 3.82
CA GLU A 8 -7.82 8.18 2.52
C GLU A 8 -7.40 7.00 1.63
N CYS A 9 -6.23 6.41 1.87
CA CYS A 9 -5.78 5.23 1.13
C CYS A 9 -6.35 3.91 1.66
N GLY A 10 -7.14 3.94 2.75
CA GLY A 10 -7.70 2.75 3.37
C GLY A 10 -6.80 2.12 4.43
N LEU A 11 -5.65 2.70 4.72
CA LEU A 11 -4.75 2.26 5.78
C LEU A 11 -4.85 3.24 6.94
N ASP A 12 -4.84 2.73 8.17
CA ASP A 12 -5.05 3.55 9.35
C ASP A 12 -3.75 3.89 10.11
N ASN A 13 -2.62 3.40 9.63
CA ASN A 13 -1.33 3.57 10.30
C ASN A 13 -0.40 4.55 9.57
N ILE A 14 -0.92 5.33 8.62
CA ILE A 14 -0.11 6.26 7.84
C ILE A 14 -0.22 7.64 8.44
N ILE A 15 0.93 8.19 8.83
CA ILE A 15 1.01 9.52 9.41
C ILE A 15 1.94 10.37 8.55
N ILE A 16 1.45 11.53 8.15
CA ILE A 16 2.20 12.48 7.31
C ILE A 16 2.69 13.62 8.21
N GLU A 17 4.00 13.87 8.14
CA GLU A 17 4.62 14.93 8.91
C GLU A 17 4.23 16.32 8.38
N ALA A 18 4.44 17.32 9.21
CA ALA A 18 3.78 18.62 9.14
C ALA A 18 4.24 19.56 8.02
N ASP A 19 5.18 19.21 7.20
CA ASP A 19 5.60 20.07 6.07
C ASP A 19 4.47 20.24 5.05
N LEU A 20 3.37 19.50 5.23
CA LEU A 20 2.21 19.57 4.35
C LEU A 20 1.15 20.57 4.84
N ILE A 21 1.39 21.22 5.97
CA ILE A 21 0.45 22.22 6.50
C ILE A 21 0.89 23.60 6.02
N ALA A 22 -0.01 24.29 5.35
CA ALA A 22 0.19 25.66 4.90
C ALA A 22 -0.94 26.54 5.42
N ILE A 23 -0.72 27.85 5.40
CA ILE A 23 -1.75 28.82 5.78
C ILE A 23 -2.21 29.52 4.51
N ASP A 24 -3.51 29.54 4.28
CA ASP A 24 -4.06 30.20 3.10
C ASP A 24 -4.07 31.73 3.25
N ASP A 25 -4.55 32.42 2.22
CA ASP A 25 -4.58 33.91 2.20
C ASP A 25 -5.49 34.50 3.28
N GLN A 26 -6.34 33.66 3.88
CA GLN A 26 -7.28 34.11 4.90
C GLN A 26 -6.84 33.68 6.29
N GLY A 27 -5.64 33.11 6.42
CA GLY A 27 -5.08 32.68 7.69
C GLY A 27 -5.54 31.31 8.17
N GLU A 28 -6.22 30.55 7.33
CA GLU A 28 -6.66 29.20 7.68
C GLU A 28 -5.59 28.17 7.34
N GLU A 29 -5.41 27.20 8.23
CA GLU A 29 -4.49 26.09 7.96
C GLU A 29 -5.06 25.16 6.91
N ILE A 30 -4.24 24.85 5.92
CA ILE A 30 -4.57 23.91 4.86
C ILE A 30 -3.56 22.78 4.91
N VAL A 31 -4.05 21.53 5.01
CA VAL A 31 -3.19 20.36 4.85
C VAL A 31 -3.12 20.04 3.36
N THR A 32 -1.94 20.23 2.78
CA THR A 32 -1.70 19.99 1.37
C THR A 32 -0.93 18.69 1.23
N ILE A 33 -1.41 17.79 0.38
CA ILE A 33 -0.71 16.56 0.03
C ILE A 33 -0.25 16.68 -1.41
N PRO A 34 0.96 17.22 -1.67
CA PRO A 34 1.46 17.33 -3.04
C PRO A 34 1.83 15.97 -3.58
N ALA A 35 1.61 15.75 -4.87
CA ALA A 35 2.04 14.53 -5.54
C ALA A 35 1.55 13.25 -4.85
N ILE A 36 0.24 13.08 -4.77
CA ILE A 36 -0.35 11.92 -4.07
C ILE A 36 0.15 10.59 -4.66
N GLY A 37 0.49 10.54 -5.94
CA GLY A 37 1.08 9.35 -6.54
C GLY A 37 2.45 9.02 -5.94
N GLN A 38 3.26 10.03 -5.63
CA GLN A 38 4.54 9.82 -4.96
C GLN A 38 4.34 9.35 -3.52
N LEU A 39 3.34 9.90 -2.84
CA LEU A 39 3.00 9.45 -1.49
C LEU A 39 2.63 7.98 -1.48
N HIS A 40 1.75 7.57 -2.40
CA HIS A 40 1.33 6.18 -2.50
C HIS A 40 2.51 5.26 -2.86
N ASN A 41 3.42 5.70 -3.73
CA ASN A 41 4.63 4.93 -4.03
C ASN A 41 5.51 4.78 -2.80
N THR A 42 5.64 5.81 -1.98
CA THR A 42 6.42 5.74 -0.74
C THR A 42 5.78 4.75 0.23
N ILE A 43 4.46 4.78 0.36
CA ILE A 43 3.73 3.82 1.20
C ILE A 43 3.95 2.40 0.67
N ALA A 44 3.80 2.19 -0.63
CA ALA A 44 3.99 0.88 -1.24
C ALA A 44 5.42 0.36 -1.02
N GLN A 45 6.42 1.23 -1.16
CA GLN A 45 7.81 0.87 -0.92
C GLN A 45 8.00 0.40 0.52
N GLY A 46 7.41 1.09 1.48
CA GLY A 46 7.48 0.68 2.89
C GLY A 46 6.81 -0.66 3.14
N LEU A 47 5.67 -0.91 2.48
CA LEU A 47 4.94 -2.17 2.67
C LEU A 47 5.71 -3.37 2.11
N ILE A 48 6.32 -3.24 0.93
CA ILE A 48 7.07 -4.36 0.35
C ILE A 48 8.40 -4.60 1.05
N SER A 49 8.85 -3.65 1.86
CA SER A 49 10.12 -3.75 2.61
C SER A 49 9.91 -4.15 4.06
N GLN A 50 8.68 -4.17 4.55
CA GLN A 50 8.41 -4.49 5.96
C GLN A 50 8.73 -5.95 6.28
N GLU A 51 9.05 -6.23 7.54
CA GLU A 51 9.36 -7.60 7.97
C GLU A 51 8.12 -8.45 8.14
N ASN A 52 7.02 -7.85 8.58
CA ASN A 52 5.77 -8.57 8.81
C ASN A 52 5.10 -8.96 7.51
N THR A 53 4.38 -10.08 7.53
CA THR A 53 3.55 -10.49 6.40
C THR A 53 2.51 -9.41 6.09
N LEU A 54 2.23 -9.22 4.81
CA LEU A 54 1.24 -8.23 4.38
C LEU A 54 -0.14 -8.57 4.97
N SER A 55 -0.80 -7.55 5.52
CA SER A 55 -2.17 -7.69 6.01
C SER A 55 -3.17 -7.57 4.86
N GLY A 56 -4.44 -7.89 5.14
CA GLY A 56 -5.48 -7.81 4.12
C GLY A 56 -5.66 -6.40 3.55
N THR A 57 -5.66 -5.38 4.42
CA THR A 57 -5.79 -4.00 3.97
C THR A 57 -4.58 -3.56 3.16
N GLU A 58 -3.41 -4.04 3.51
CA GLU A 58 -2.19 -3.75 2.77
C GLU A 58 -2.19 -4.39 1.39
N ILE A 59 -2.66 -5.63 1.28
CA ILE A 59 -2.81 -6.30 -0.02
C ILE A 59 -3.78 -5.52 -0.90
N ARG A 60 -4.90 -5.10 -0.35
CA ARG A 60 -5.89 -4.32 -1.09
C ARG A 60 -5.31 -3.00 -1.59
N PHE A 61 -4.58 -2.29 -0.74
CA PHE A 61 -3.92 -1.05 -1.13
C PHE A 61 -2.97 -1.28 -2.30
N LEU A 62 -2.10 -2.29 -2.19
CA LEU A 62 -1.11 -2.58 -3.23
C LEU A 62 -1.78 -3.02 -4.53
N ARG A 63 -2.82 -3.85 -4.44
CA ARG A 63 -3.58 -4.28 -5.62
C ARG A 63 -4.19 -3.06 -6.34
N THR A 64 -4.78 -2.16 -5.58
CA THR A 64 -5.39 -0.95 -6.13
C THR A 64 -4.35 -0.06 -6.79
N GLU A 65 -3.17 0.06 -6.18
CA GLU A 65 -2.08 0.84 -6.77
C GLU A 65 -1.56 0.25 -8.07
N MET A 66 -1.61 -1.07 -8.20
CA MET A 66 -1.27 -1.73 -9.46
C MET A 66 -2.37 -1.62 -10.52
N GLY A 67 -3.53 -1.09 -10.15
CA GLY A 67 -4.66 -0.96 -11.05
C GLY A 67 -5.35 -2.28 -11.38
N MET A 68 -5.27 -3.24 -10.46
CA MET A 68 -5.79 -4.59 -10.69
C MET A 68 -7.09 -4.85 -9.93
N THR A 69 -7.95 -5.65 -10.54
CA THR A 69 -9.09 -6.24 -9.83
C THR A 69 -8.62 -7.44 -9.01
N GLN A 70 -9.47 -7.91 -8.10
CA GLN A 70 -9.18 -9.14 -7.36
C GLN A 70 -9.01 -10.33 -8.30
N ALA A 71 -9.83 -10.39 -9.36
CA ALA A 71 -9.74 -11.46 -10.33
C ALA A 71 -8.41 -11.43 -11.09
N GLU A 72 -7.94 -10.25 -11.46
CA GLU A 72 -6.67 -10.12 -12.17
C GLU A 72 -5.50 -10.53 -11.28
N LEU A 73 -5.50 -10.11 -10.03
CA LEU A 73 -4.45 -10.52 -9.10
C LEU A 73 -4.49 -12.02 -8.86
N ALA A 74 -5.68 -12.59 -8.67
CA ALA A 74 -5.84 -14.02 -8.46
C ALA A 74 -5.28 -14.82 -9.63
N LEU A 75 -5.53 -14.37 -10.85
CA LEU A 75 -5.02 -15.04 -12.05
C LEU A 75 -3.49 -15.08 -12.03
N LEU A 76 -2.85 -13.97 -11.71
CA LEU A 76 -1.38 -13.92 -11.66
C LEU A 76 -0.81 -14.81 -10.56
N LEU A 77 -1.53 -14.98 -9.46
CA LEU A 77 -1.08 -15.80 -8.33
C LEU A 77 -1.49 -17.26 -8.45
N HIS A 78 -2.20 -17.63 -9.53
CA HIS A 78 -2.76 -18.97 -9.71
C HIS A 78 -3.68 -19.36 -8.56
N ARG A 79 -4.48 -18.40 -8.10
CA ARG A 79 -5.49 -18.59 -7.05
C ARG A 79 -6.85 -18.18 -7.60
N ASP A 80 -7.91 -18.51 -6.89
CA ASP A 80 -9.24 -18.02 -7.27
C ASP A 80 -9.50 -16.63 -6.65
N THR A 81 -10.48 -15.94 -7.22
CA THR A 81 -10.85 -14.60 -6.77
C THR A 81 -11.31 -14.58 -5.31
N GLN A 82 -11.99 -15.64 -4.88
CA GLN A 82 -12.47 -15.72 -3.51
C GLN A 82 -11.31 -15.77 -2.51
N THR A 83 -10.23 -16.45 -2.86
CA THR A 83 -9.05 -16.53 -1.99
C THR A 83 -8.46 -15.14 -1.77
N VAL A 84 -8.31 -14.34 -2.85
CA VAL A 84 -7.82 -12.97 -2.73
C VAL A 84 -8.76 -12.14 -1.86
N GLY A 85 -10.06 -12.27 -2.06
CA GLY A 85 -11.06 -11.58 -1.24
C GLY A 85 -10.95 -11.94 0.23
N ARG A 86 -10.72 -13.21 0.55
CA ARG A 86 -10.56 -13.65 1.94
C ARG A 86 -9.30 -13.07 2.58
N TRP A 87 -8.21 -13.00 1.83
CA TRP A 87 -7.00 -12.34 2.33
C TRP A 87 -7.28 -10.87 2.66
N GLU A 88 -7.94 -10.16 1.75
CA GLU A 88 -8.20 -8.73 1.92
C GLU A 88 -9.15 -8.45 3.09
N ARG A 89 -10.05 -9.38 3.40
CA ARG A 89 -10.95 -9.24 4.55
C ARG A 89 -10.32 -9.73 5.86
N GLY A 90 -9.12 -10.28 5.80
CA GLY A 90 -8.44 -10.79 6.99
C GLY A 90 -8.98 -12.14 7.48
N GLU A 91 -9.75 -12.84 6.64
CA GLU A 91 -10.33 -14.14 7.02
C GLU A 91 -9.31 -15.26 6.98
N VAL A 92 -8.33 -15.15 6.10
CA VAL A 92 -7.25 -16.13 5.94
C VAL A 92 -5.93 -15.36 5.81
N ALA A 93 -4.93 -15.79 6.55
CA ALA A 93 -3.60 -15.18 6.47
C ALA A 93 -2.91 -15.59 5.16
N LEU A 94 -2.10 -14.68 4.64
CA LEU A 94 -1.29 -14.93 3.48
C LEU A 94 -0.13 -15.84 3.87
N ASP A 95 0.17 -16.86 3.06
CA ASP A 95 1.35 -17.69 3.31
C ASP A 95 2.62 -16.97 2.83
N ALA A 96 3.79 -17.47 3.28
CA ALA A 96 5.06 -16.82 3.00
C ALA A 96 5.37 -16.77 1.51
N THR A 97 5.03 -17.80 0.78
CA THR A 97 5.30 -17.85 -0.67
C THR A 97 4.48 -16.79 -1.41
N GLN A 98 3.20 -16.67 -1.09
CA GLN A 98 2.34 -15.70 -1.72
C GLN A 98 2.73 -14.27 -1.31
N ASP A 99 3.12 -14.08 -0.06
CA ASP A 99 3.59 -12.79 0.43
C ASP A 99 4.81 -12.31 -0.38
N ILE A 100 5.81 -13.17 -0.54
CA ILE A 100 7.00 -12.85 -1.32
C ILE A 100 6.63 -12.54 -2.77
N PHE A 101 5.77 -13.36 -3.37
CA PHE A 101 5.37 -13.18 -4.76
C PHE A 101 4.66 -11.85 -4.97
N ILE A 102 3.74 -11.48 -4.07
CA ILE A 102 3.03 -10.21 -4.18
C ILE A 102 3.99 -9.04 -4.08
N ARG A 103 4.95 -9.09 -3.15
CA ARG A 103 5.95 -8.02 -3.01
C ARG A 103 6.78 -7.86 -4.28
N GLN A 104 7.20 -8.96 -4.88
CA GLN A 104 7.95 -8.92 -6.13
C GLN A 104 7.10 -8.37 -7.27
N LEU A 105 5.84 -8.77 -7.35
CA LEU A 105 4.92 -8.28 -8.35
C LEU A 105 4.71 -6.77 -8.22
N VAL A 106 4.51 -6.29 -7.00
CA VAL A 106 4.35 -4.87 -6.73
C VAL A 106 5.60 -4.10 -7.14
N ALA A 107 6.78 -4.58 -6.76
CA ALA A 107 8.04 -3.93 -7.11
C ALA A 107 8.18 -3.80 -8.62
N GLU A 108 7.86 -4.84 -9.35
CA GLU A 108 7.93 -4.84 -10.81
C GLU A 108 6.91 -3.88 -11.43
N LYS A 109 5.64 -3.96 -10.99
CA LYS A 109 4.56 -3.17 -11.58
C LYS A 109 4.69 -1.69 -11.26
N LEU A 110 5.15 -1.33 -10.08
CA LEU A 110 5.30 0.06 -9.65
C LEU A 110 6.74 0.56 -9.80
N LYS A 111 7.63 -0.27 -10.34
CA LYS A 111 9.06 0.06 -10.53
C LYS A 111 9.71 0.49 -9.22
N LEU A 112 9.44 -0.28 -8.17
CA LEU A 112 10.02 -0.06 -6.85
C LEU A 112 11.19 -1.00 -6.64
N GLU A 113 12.04 -0.69 -5.64
CA GLU A 113 13.17 -1.54 -5.29
C GLU A 113 12.82 -2.38 -4.07
N LEU A 114 13.24 -3.66 -4.11
CA LEU A 114 13.16 -4.51 -2.95
C LEU A 114 14.44 -4.34 -2.14
N GLU A 115 14.32 -3.93 -0.89
CA GLU A 115 15.47 -3.74 -0.03
C GLU A 115 16.10 -5.06 0.39
N LYS A 116 15.31 -6.12 0.42
CA LYS A 116 15.78 -7.46 0.75
C LYS A 116 15.44 -8.39 -0.40
N SER A 117 16.47 -9.05 -0.93
CA SER A 117 16.23 -10.11 -1.89
C SER A 117 15.57 -11.30 -1.20
N PRO A 118 14.56 -11.93 -1.81
CA PRO A 118 13.96 -13.14 -1.25
C PRO A 118 14.83 -14.37 -1.42
N LEU A 119 15.96 -14.24 -2.06
CA LEU A 119 16.90 -15.33 -2.25
C LEU A 119 17.98 -15.33 -1.19
#